data_c629efa497c1e373460090c1b84afe57
#
_entry.id   c629efa497c1e373460090c1b84afe57
#
_cell.length_a   1.000
_cell.length_b   1.000
_cell.length_c   1.000
_cell.angle_alpha   90.00
_cell.angle_beta   90.00
_cell.angle_gamma   90.00
#
_symmetry.space_group_name_H-M   'P 1'
#
loop_
_entity.id
_entity.type
_entity.pdbx_description
1 polymer ?
#
loop_
_entity_poly.entity_id
_entity_poly.type
_entity_poly.pdbx_seq_one_letter_code
_entity_poly.pdbx_strand_id
1 'polypeptide(L)'
;LDSDSIKKNKCIPIEKNEGLALVDFITIHLPLNENTTNFISEVDLKLMKKNTVLVNTSRGGIVNEDDLCQALKAKKIRGAGMDVYTSEPPEPDHPFFKLDNILLTPHNAALTLECRERMSLEASQNIVYFLKNMNELNKENLVNKKYL
;
A
#
# COMPACT_ATOMS: atom_id res chain seq x y z
N LEU A 1 -12.12 -6.13 -7.10
CA LEU A 1 -11.61 -6.85 -8.28
C LEU A 1 -12.76 -7.68 -8.86
N ASP A 2 -12.91 -7.67 -10.18
CA ASP A 2 -13.90 -8.51 -10.86
C ASP A 2 -13.45 -9.99 -10.85
N SER A 3 -14.42 -10.89 -11.04
CA SER A 3 -14.20 -12.33 -10.97
C SER A 3 -13.19 -12.85 -11.99
N ASP A 4 -13.10 -12.21 -13.15
CA ASP A 4 -12.21 -12.64 -14.24
C ASP A 4 -10.76 -12.26 -13.94
N SER A 5 -10.53 -11.07 -13.38
CA SER A 5 -9.21 -10.65 -12.90
C SER A 5 -8.69 -11.56 -11.78
N ILE A 6 -9.56 -11.96 -10.84
CA ILE A 6 -9.22 -12.90 -9.76
C ILE A 6 -8.76 -14.24 -10.35
N LYS A 7 -9.55 -14.83 -11.26
CA LYS A 7 -9.22 -16.11 -11.91
C LYS A 7 -7.94 -16.03 -12.75
N LYS A 8 -7.80 -14.99 -13.57
CA LYS A 8 -6.62 -14.76 -14.42
C LYS A 8 -5.33 -14.71 -13.61
N ASN A 9 -5.37 -14.11 -12.43
CA ASN A 9 -4.22 -13.98 -11.55
C ASN A 9 -4.08 -15.16 -10.56
N LYS A 10 -4.89 -16.22 -10.70
CA LYS A 10 -4.89 -17.40 -9.82
C LYS A 10 -5.05 -17.03 -8.33
N CYS A 11 -5.81 -15.99 -8.05
CA CYS A 11 -6.10 -15.54 -6.70
C CYS A 11 -7.34 -16.26 -6.15
N ILE A 12 -7.39 -16.43 -4.84
CA ILE A 12 -8.54 -16.94 -4.12
C ILE A 12 -9.14 -15.77 -3.32
N PRO A 13 -10.37 -15.35 -3.62
CA PRO A 13 -11.05 -14.35 -2.80
C PRO A 13 -11.34 -14.93 -1.42
N ILE A 14 -11.08 -14.14 -0.38
CA ILE A 14 -11.25 -14.55 1.01
C ILE A 14 -11.72 -13.33 1.83
N GLU A 15 -12.54 -13.58 2.84
CA GLU A 15 -12.93 -12.54 3.78
C GLU A 15 -11.73 -12.09 4.63
N LYS A 16 -11.70 -10.78 4.99
CA LYS A 16 -10.55 -10.17 5.67
C LYS A 16 -10.10 -10.96 6.90
N ASN A 17 -11.00 -11.24 7.81
CA ASN A 17 -10.66 -11.88 9.09
C ASN A 17 -10.14 -13.31 8.90
N GLU A 18 -10.74 -14.06 7.97
CA GLU A 18 -10.28 -15.39 7.60
C GLU A 18 -8.88 -15.34 6.96
N GLY A 19 -8.67 -14.41 6.03
CA GLY A 19 -7.38 -14.19 5.39
C GLY A 19 -6.28 -13.86 6.39
N LEU A 20 -6.54 -12.93 7.32
CA LEU A 20 -5.58 -12.53 8.36
C LEU A 20 -5.15 -13.71 9.26
N ALA A 21 -6.07 -14.62 9.56
CA ALA A 21 -5.78 -15.79 10.38
C ALA A 21 -5.05 -16.91 9.64
N LEU A 22 -5.14 -16.94 8.31
CA LEU A 22 -4.65 -18.04 7.49
C LEU A 22 -3.25 -17.81 6.93
N VAL A 23 -2.89 -16.58 6.57
CA VAL A 23 -1.69 -16.28 5.79
C VAL A 23 -0.45 -15.99 6.64
N ASP A 24 0.73 -16.16 6.03
CA ASP A 24 2.01 -15.87 6.68
C ASP A 24 2.59 -14.53 6.21
N PHE A 25 2.18 -14.05 5.03
CA PHE A 25 2.59 -12.76 4.46
C PHE A 25 1.37 -11.96 4.05
N ILE A 26 1.34 -10.69 4.43
CA ILE A 26 0.29 -9.73 4.08
C ILE A 26 0.95 -8.54 3.39
N THR A 27 0.45 -8.19 2.22
CA THR A 27 0.86 -6.96 1.52
C THR A 27 -0.36 -6.11 1.22
N ILE A 28 -0.25 -4.81 1.49
CA ILE A 28 -1.35 -3.86 1.39
C ILE A 28 -1.16 -3.00 0.13
N HIS A 29 -2.23 -2.95 -0.70
CA HIS A 29 -2.28 -2.19 -1.95
C HIS A 29 -3.62 -1.43 -2.08
N LEU A 30 -4.10 -0.85 -0.99
CA LEU A 30 -5.34 -0.10 -0.93
C LEU A 30 -5.08 1.41 -1.06
N PRO A 31 -5.96 2.19 -1.70
CA PRO A 31 -5.95 3.64 -1.57
C PRO A 31 -6.39 4.05 -0.16
N LEU A 32 -5.86 5.14 0.36
CA LEU A 32 -6.34 5.72 1.62
C LEU A 32 -7.63 6.49 1.37
N ASN A 33 -8.68 6.16 2.09
CA ASN A 33 -9.97 6.85 2.14
C ASN A 33 -10.68 6.54 3.47
N GLU A 34 -11.88 7.06 3.66
CA GLU A 34 -12.65 6.87 4.89
C GLU A 34 -12.87 5.39 5.26
N ASN A 35 -13.03 4.50 4.26
CA ASN A 35 -13.26 3.07 4.48
C ASN A 35 -11.96 2.28 4.72
N THR A 36 -10.81 2.84 4.41
CA THR A 36 -9.50 2.17 4.52
C THR A 36 -8.59 2.79 5.58
N THR A 37 -9.01 3.88 6.21
CA THR A 37 -8.33 4.44 7.38
C THR A 37 -8.38 3.45 8.53
N ASN A 38 -7.22 3.14 9.11
CA ASN A 38 -7.05 2.13 10.17
C ASN A 38 -7.65 0.75 9.78
N PHE A 39 -7.59 0.40 8.49
CA PHE A 39 -8.09 -0.88 7.98
C PHE A 39 -7.44 -2.08 8.65
N ILE A 40 -6.18 -1.94 9.06
CA ILE A 40 -5.48 -2.87 9.95
C ILE A 40 -5.28 -2.16 11.31
N SER A 41 -5.93 -2.69 12.32
CA SER A 41 -5.93 -2.18 13.69
C SER A 41 -5.57 -3.29 14.69
N GLU A 42 -5.64 -2.99 15.97
CA GLU A 42 -5.34 -3.95 17.05
C GLU A 42 -6.14 -5.26 16.92
N VAL A 43 -7.42 -5.16 16.58
CA VAL A 43 -8.29 -6.34 16.44
C VAL A 43 -7.84 -7.24 15.28
N ASP A 44 -7.37 -6.65 14.19
CA ASP A 44 -6.85 -7.36 13.03
C ASP A 44 -5.50 -8.01 13.32
N LEU A 45 -4.60 -7.28 13.97
CA LEU A 45 -3.29 -7.77 14.39
C LEU A 45 -3.38 -8.96 15.36
N LYS A 46 -4.44 -8.99 16.20
CA LYS A 46 -4.71 -10.13 17.07
C LYS A 46 -5.11 -11.42 16.34
N LEU A 47 -5.70 -11.30 15.16
CA LEU A 47 -6.06 -12.45 14.33
C LEU A 47 -4.86 -13.09 13.62
N MET A 48 -3.81 -12.32 13.38
CA MET A 48 -2.65 -12.76 12.62
C MET A 48 -1.86 -13.84 13.37
N LYS A 49 -1.22 -14.71 12.61
CA LYS A 49 -0.28 -15.72 13.16
C LYS A 49 0.96 -15.04 13.74
N LYS A 50 1.59 -15.69 14.71
CA LYS A 50 2.83 -15.20 15.32
C LYS A 50 3.98 -15.02 14.31
N ASN A 51 3.98 -15.80 13.24
CA ASN A 51 5.01 -15.74 12.19
C ASN A 51 4.65 -14.81 11.02
N THR A 52 3.50 -14.12 11.08
CA THR A 52 3.07 -13.22 10.01
C THR A 52 4.03 -12.04 9.85
N VAL A 53 4.30 -11.71 8.60
CA VAL A 53 4.98 -10.48 8.18
C VAL A 53 3.98 -9.59 7.44
N LEU A 54 3.82 -8.34 7.88
CA LEU A 54 2.95 -7.34 7.28
C LEU A 54 3.78 -6.33 6.50
N VAL A 55 3.41 -6.05 5.25
CA VAL A 55 4.07 -5.05 4.40
C VAL A 55 3.07 -4.01 3.91
N ASN A 56 3.38 -2.73 4.12
CA ASN A 56 2.61 -1.61 3.60
C ASN A 56 3.49 -0.69 2.75
N THR A 57 3.27 -0.73 1.44
CA THR A 57 3.89 0.16 0.45
C THR A 57 2.85 1.02 -0.26
N SER A 58 1.64 1.14 0.31
CA SER A 58 0.53 1.85 -0.32
C SER A 58 0.37 3.28 0.22
N ARG A 59 -0.18 3.44 1.41
CA ARG A 59 -0.36 4.75 2.08
C ARG A 59 -0.26 4.59 3.59
N GLY A 60 0.29 5.61 4.26
CA GLY A 60 0.19 5.77 5.72
C GLY A 60 -1.26 5.91 6.17
N GLY A 61 -1.54 5.59 7.44
CA GLY A 61 -2.89 5.63 7.99
C GLY A 61 -3.82 4.47 7.62
N ILE A 62 -3.42 3.57 6.69
CA ILE A 62 -4.18 2.32 6.42
C ILE A 62 -3.92 1.30 7.52
N VAL A 63 -2.69 1.22 8.01
CA VAL A 63 -2.35 0.49 9.22
C VAL A 63 -2.29 1.49 10.36
N ASN A 64 -2.96 1.19 11.47
CA ASN A 64 -2.82 1.97 12.69
C ASN A 64 -1.40 1.78 13.25
N GLU A 65 -0.61 2.85 13.26
CA GLU A 65 0.83 2.78 13.57
C GLU A 65 1.07 2.48 15.06
N ASP A 66 0.24 3.01 15.95
CA ASP A 66 0.33 2.74 17.39
C ASP A 66 0.03 1.27 17.69
N ASP A 67 -1.02 0.74 17.10
CA ASP A 67 -1.42 -0.67 17.26
C ASP A 67 -0.33 -1.60 16.70
N LEU A 68 0.21 -1.28 15.52
CA LEU A 68 1.31 -2.04 14.93
C LEU A 68 2.55 -2.00 15.81
N CYS A 69 2.89 -0.83 16.34
CA CYS A 69 4.03 -0.66 17.24
C CYS A 69 3.89 -1.55 18.49
N GLN A 70 2.70 -1.59 19.09
CA GLN A 70 2.42 -2.44 20.25
C GLN A 70 2.50 -3.93 19.89
N ALA A 71 1.93 -4.32 18.76
CA ALA A 71 1.98 -5.70 18.29
C ALA A 71 3.41 -6.19 18.03
N LEU A 72 4.26 -5.33 17.43
CA LEU A 72 5.66 -5.63 17.18
C LEU A 72 6.47 -5.72 18.49
N LYS A 73 6.31 -4.79 19.42
CA LYS A 73 6.92 -4.82 20.76
C LYS A 73 6.56 -6.10 21.52
N ALA A 74 5.30 -6.49 21.46
CA ALA A 74 4.79 -7.71 22.10
C ALA A 74 5.14 -8.99 21.34
N LYS A 75 5.84 -8.89 20.19
CA LYS A 75 6.15 -10.03 19.29
C LYS A 75 4.90 -10.84 18.93
N LYS A 76 3.78 -10.15 18.77
CA LYS A 76 2.49 -10.74 18.36
C LYS A 76 2.53 -11.22 16.92
N ILE A 77 3.20 -10.47 16.05
CA ILE A 77 3.58 -10.86 14.69
C ILE A 77 5.10 -10.87 14.57
N ARG A 78 5.62 -11.53 13.55
CA ARG A 78 7.06 -11.68 13.35
C ARG A 78 7.74 -10.36 13.04
N GLY A 79 7.12 -9.52 12.18
CA GLY A 79 7.73 -8.29 11.72
C GLY A 79 6.83 -7.52 10.77
N ALA A 80 7.28 -6.33 10.40
CA ALA A 80 6.63 -5.50 9.39
C ALA A 80 7.64 -4.83 8.45
N GLY A 81 7.18 -4.44 7.25
CA GLY A 81 7.86 -3.55 6.32
C GLY A 81 6.95 -2.33 6.05
N MET A 82 7.44 -1.13 6.35
CA MET A 82 6.68 0.10 6.16
C MET A 82 7.48 1.05 5.26
N ASP A 83 6.90 1.38 4.10
CA ASP A 83 7.44 2.38 3.17
C ASP A 83 6.73 3.72 3.29
N VAL A 84 5.62 3.74 4.02
CA VAL A 84 4.69 4.88 4.13
C VAL A 84 4.32 5.12 5.59
N TYR A 85 4.04 6.40 5.93
CA TYR A 85 3.76 6.84 7.29
C TYR A 85 2.52 7.75 7.32
N THR A 86 1.87 7.83 8.46
CA THR A 86 0.71 8.72 8.66
C THR A 86 1.10 10.19 8.52
N SER A 87 2.31 10.54 9.00
CA SER A 87 2.96 11.83 8.72
C SER A 87 4.23 11.59 7.93
N GLU A 88 4.41 12.28 6.83
CA GLU A 88 5.62 12.19 5.98
C GLU A 88 6.27 13.56 5.81
N PRO A 89 7.52 13.72 6.22
CA PRO A 89 8.38 12.71 6.87
C PRO A 89 7.90 12.37 8.30
N PRO A 90 8.18 11.14 8.81
CA PRO A 90 7.89 10.78 10.18
C PRO A 90 8.75 11.59 11.15
N GLU A 91 8.22 11.85 12.35
CA GLU A 91 8.95 12.58 13.39
C GLU A 91 10.27 11.87 13.79
N PRO A 92 11.33 12.61 14.17
CA PRO A 92 12.63 12.02 14.49
C PRO A 92 12.62 10.99 15.62
N ASP A 93 11.63 11.06 16.51
CA ASP A 93 11.46 10.15 17.64
C ASP A 93 10.38 9.09 17.40
N HIS A 94 9.95 8.92 16.15
CA HIS A 94 8.88 7.99 15.79
C HIS A 94 9.10 6.60 16.40
N PRO A 95 8.08 5.99 17.03
CA PRO A 95 8.21 4.74 17.78
C PRO A 95 8.79 3.57 16.98
N PHE A 96 8.56 3.52 15.67
CA PHE A 96 9.11 2.49 14.79
C PHE A 96 10.63 2.46 14.75
N PHE A 97 11.33 3.62 14.91
CA PHE A 97 12.79 3.69 14.89
C PHE A 97 13.45 2.97 16.07
N LYS A 98 12.66 2.59 17.09
CA LYS A 98 13.13 1.88 18.29
C LYS A 98 12.90 0.37 18.23
N LEU A 99 12.37 -0.14 17.12
CA LEU A 99 12.02 -1.56 16.95
C LEU A 99 13.09 -2.28 16.12
N ASP A 100 13.34 -3.53 16.44
CA ASP A 100 14.31 -4.41 15.76
C ASP A 100 13.65 -5.37 14.75
N ASN A 101 12.33 -5.43 14.73
CA ASN A 101 11.53 -6.32 13.90
C ASN A 101 10.67 -5.56 12.87
N ILE A 102 11.13 -4.40 12.44
CA ILE A 102 10.51 -3.60 11.37
C ILE A 102 11.56 -3.15 10.37
N LEU A 103 11.24 -3.23 9.08
CA LEU A 103 12.01 -2.61 8.00
C LEU A 103 11.32 -1.31 7.58
N LEU A 104 12.08 -0.22 7.52
CA LEU A 104 11.57 1.10 7.18
C LEU A 104 12.27 1.64 5.94
N THR A 105 11.48 2.21 5.02
CA THR A 105 11.97 2.86 3.81
C THR A 105 11.27 4.22 3.62
N PRO A 106 11.89 5.19 2.90
CA PRO A 106 11.41 6.57 2.86
C PRO A 106 10.44 6.82 1.69
N HIS A 107 9.36 6.06 1.58
CA HIS A 107 8.33 6.14 0.53
C HIS A 107 8.93 6.04 -0.87
N ASN A 108 9.74 5.03 -1.08
CA ASN A 108 10.48 4.83 -2.32
C ASN A 108 10.31 3.42 -2.96
N ALA A 109 9.36 2.64 -2.50
CA ALA A 109 9.11 1.28 -3.00
C ALA A 109 8.84 1.25 -4.53
N ALA A 110 8.31 2.33 -5.10
CA ALA A 110 8.08 2.47 -6.54
C ALA A 110 9.26 3.06 -7.32
N LEU A 111 10.36 3.45 -6.66
CA LEU A 111 11.47 4.15 -7.31
C LEU A 111 12.54 3.20 -7.89
N THR A 112 12.13 2.10 -8.52
CA THR A 112 13.05 1.31 -9.35
C THR A 112 13.41 2.07 -10.62
N LEU A 113 14.54 1.75 -11.25
CA LEU A 113 14.97 2.39 -12.49
C LEU A 113 13.90 2.27 -13.57
N GLU A 114 13.40 1.06 -13.79
CA GLU A 114 12.37 0.76 -14.79
C GLU A 114 11.04 1.48 -14.52
N CYS A 115 10.66 1.60 -13.26
CA CYS A 115 9.44 2.30 -12.88
C CYS A 115 9.57 3.81 -13.15
N ARG A 116 10.70 4.40 -12.79
CA ARG A 116 10.97 5.82 -13.04
C ARG A 116 10.97 6.15 -14.52
N GLU A 117 11.63 5.33 -15.34
CA GLU A 117 11.65 5.49 -16.80
C GLU A 117 10.23 5.42 -17.37
N ARG A 118 9.46 4.40 -16.99
CA ARG A 118 8.08 4.21 -17.44
C ARG A 118 7.18 5.38 -17.05
N MET A 119 7.20 5.79 -15.77
CA MET A 119 6.39 6.90 -15.28
C MET A 119 6.71 8.22 -16.01
N SER A 120 8.00 8.50 -16.22
CA SER A 120 8.44 9.71 -16.93
C SER A 120 7.99 9.69 -18.40
N LEU A 121 8.11 8.54 -19.06
CA LEU A 121 7.69 8.36 -20.45
C LEU A 121 6.19 8.52 -20.61
N GLU A 122 5.38 7.84 -19.78
CA GLU A 122 3.91 7.92 -19.83
C GLU A 122 3.41 9.34 -19.55
N ALA A 123 3.96 10.01 -18.55
CA ALA A 123 3.59 11.39 -18.24
C ALA A 123 3.89 12.32 -19.42
N SER A 124 5.07 12.20 -20.04
CA SER A 124 5.45 13.00 -21.19
C SER A 124 4.58 12.71 -22.42
N GLN A 125 4.30 11.44 -22.70
CA GLN A 125 3.43 11.03 -23.80
C GLN A 125 2.01 11.55 -23.63
N ASN A 126 1.43 11.48 -22.43
CA ASN A 126 0.10 12.01 -22.17
C ASN A 126 0.01 13.51 -22.45
N ILE A 127 1.04 14.30 -22.12
CA ILE A 127 1.11 15.73 -22.44
C ILE A 127 1.18 15.94 -23.96
N VAL A 128 2.05 15.20 -24.64
CA VAL A 128 2.21 15.31 -26.09
C VAL A 128 0.92 14.94 -26.83
N TYR A 129 0.24 13.87 -26.43
CA TYR A 129 -1.04 13.45 -27.02
C TYR A 129 -2.14 14.49 -26.76
N PHE A 130 -2.19 15.03 -25.57
CA PHE A 130 -3.14 16.12 -25.26
C PHE A 130 -2.93 17.35 -26.16
N LEU A 131 -1.68 17.76 -26.37
CA LEU A 131 -1.36 18.96 -27.16
C LEU A 131 -1.48 18.76 -28.67
N LYS A 132 -1.18 17.57 -29.19
CA LYS A 132 -1.12 17.29 -30.62
C LYS A 132 -2.40 16.66 -31.14
N ASN A 133 -2.95 15.71 -30.44
CA ASN A 133 -4.09 14.93 -30.92
C ASN A 133 -4.85 14.26 -29.75
N MET A 134 -5.93 14.89 -29.36
CA MET A 134 -6.82 14.38 -28.29
C MET A 134 -7.37 12.96 -28.57
N ASN A 135 -7.39 12.49 -29.84
CA ASN A 135 -7.93 11.17 -30.18
C ASN A 135 -7.00 10.02 -29.76
N GLU A 136 -5.70 10.29 -29.60
CA GLU A 136 -4.72 9.28 -29.17
C GLU A 136 -4.56 9.22 -27.63
N LEU A 137 -5.09 10.24 -26.93
CA LEU A 137 -5.04 10.29 -25.49
C LEU A 137 -5.98 9.23 -24.89
N ASN A 138 -5.45 8.39 -24.00
CA ASN A 138 -6.34 7.55 -23.20
C ASN A 138 -7.19 8.41 -22.28
N LYS A 139 -8.47 8.57 -22.64
CA LYS A 139 -9.42 9.41 -21.90
C LYS A 139 -9.61 8.97 -20.45
N GLU A 140 -9.26 7.75 -20.11
CA GLU A 140 -9.31 7.27 -18.72
C GLU A 140 -8.23 7.92 -17.84
N ASN A 141 -7.13 8.36 -18.44
CA ASN A 141 -6.06 9.08 -17.73
C ASN A 141 -6.41 10.55 -17.42
N LEU A 142 -7.55 11.05 -17.92
CA LEU A 142 -8.01 12.40 -17.68
C LEU A 142 -8.85 12.48 -16.40
N VAL A 143 -8.30 13.09 -15.36
CA VAL A 143 -9.03 13.28 -14.08
C VAL A 143 -10.16 14.32 -14.21
N ASN A 144 -9.97 15.32 -15.06
CA ASN A 144 -10.88 16.46 -15.21
C ASN A 144 -11.68 16.43 -16.52
N LYS A 145 -12.07 15.26 -17.00
CA LYS A 145 -12.84 15.04 -18.25
C LYS A 145 -14.03 15.97 -18.44
N LYS A 146 -14.70 16.34 -17.37
CA LYS A 146 -15.90 17.21 -17.41
C LYS A 146 -15.62 18.67 -17.81
N TYR A 147 -14.37 19.08 -17.88
CA TYR A 147 -13.96 20.44 -18.26
C TYR A 147 -13.36 20.50 -19.66
N LEU A 148 -13.30 19.39 -20.38
CA LEU A 148 -12.82 19.25 -21.75
C LEU A 148 -13.97 18.91 -22.71
#